data_fb4d8158e62f5f101393f8d1bd5195be
#
_entry.id   fb4d8158e62f5f101393f8d1bd5195be
#
_cell.length_a   1.000
_cell.length_b   1.000
_cell.length_c   1.000
_cell.angle_alpha   90.00
_cell.angle_beta   90.00
_cell.angle_gamma   90.00
#
_symmetry.space_group_name_H-M   'P 1'
#
loop_
_entity.id
_entity.type
_entity.pdbx_description
1 polymer ?
#
loop_
_entity_poly.entity_id
_entity_poly.type
_entity_poly.pdbx_seq_one_letter_code
_entity_poly.pdbx_strand_id
1 'polypeptide(L)' 'MHIVITRPKEDSLYLIENLIRLGHIVTYLPVIKIEKLKTKKINLLNYQAIIFTSSNAIKFMNIEKFNSKIKCFCVGKAT' A
#
# COMPACT_ATOMS: atom_id res chain seq x y z
N MET A 1 -0.15 16.12 -21.75
CA MET A 1 0.24 16.92 -20.56
C MET A 1 1.54 16.38 -19.98
N HIS A 2 2.24 17.21 -19.27
CA HIS A 2 3.39 16.78 -18.49
C HIS A 2 2.93 16.56 -17.05
N ILE A 3 3.07 15.33 -16.54
CA ILE A 3 2.50 14.92 -15.25
C ILE A 3 3.64 14.50 -14.31
N VAL A 4 3.60 14.98 -13.08
CA VAL A 4 4.53 14.58 -12.01
C VAL A 4 3.85 13.57 -11.12
N ILE A 5 4.49 12.42 -10.90
CA ILE A 5 4.02 11.36 -10.01
C ILE A 5 4.90 11.36 -8.76
N THR A 6 4.27 11.46 -7.60
CA THR A 6 4.96 11.54 -6.29
C THR A 6 4.75 10.32 -5.40
N ARG A 7 3.87 9.40 -5.80
CA ARG A 7 3.68 8.12 -5.07
C ARG A 7 4.93 7.26 -5.17
N PRO A 8 5.13 6.29 -4.25
CA PRO A 8 6.19 5.29 -4.41
C PRO A 8 6.11 4.63 -5.79
N LYS A 9 7.25 4.45 -6.44
CA LYS A 9 7.33 3.96 -7.81
C LYS A 9 6.61 2.62 -7.99
N GLU A 10 6.81 1.69 -7.07
CA GLU A 10 6.20 0.36 -7.10
C GLU A 10 4.67 0.40 -7.04
N ASP A 11 4.10 1.45 -6.43
CA ASP A 11 2.65 1.64 -6.34
C ASP A 11 2.09 2.42 -7.53
N SER A 12 2.96 2.89 -8.44
CA SER A 12 2.58 3.79 -9.53
C SER A 12 2.86 3.23 -10.91
N LEU A 13 3.47 2.05 -11.04
CA LEU A 13 3.89 1.50 -12.33
C LEU A 13 2.74 1.41 -13.33
N TYR A 14 1.59 0.90 -12.91
CA TYR A 14 0.44 0.76 -13.79
C TYR A 14 -0.07 2.13 -14.27
N LEU A 15 -0.15 3.10 -13.36
CA LEU A 15 -0.58 4.45 -13.69
C LEU A 15 0.39 5.12 -14.68
N ILE A 16 1.69 4.99 -14.43
CA ILE A 16 2.72 5.56 -15.31
C ILE A 16 2.61 4.98 -16.72
N GLU A 17 2.49 3.67 -16.85
CA GLU A 17 2.35 2.99 -18.13
C GLU A 17 1.12 3.48 -18.90
N ASN A 18 -0.01 3.62 -18.22
CA ASN A 18 -1.24 4.10 -18.85
C ASN A 18 -1.13 5.54 -19.31
N LEU A 19 -0.51 6.41 -18.52
CA LEU A 19 -0.33 7.81 -18.88
C LEU A 19 0.58 7.96 -20.10
N ILE A 20 1.67 7.19 -20.16
CA ILE A 20 2.57 7.19 -21.32
C ILE A 20 1.83 6.67 -22.56
N ARG A 21 1.04 5.63 -22.43
CA ARG A 21 0.24 5.08 -23.54
C ARG A 21 -0.73 6.10 -24.09
N LEU A 22 -1.28 6.97 -23.24
CA LEU A 22 -2.20 8.04 -23.64
C LEU A 22 -1.48 9.26 -24.22
N GLY A 23 -0.16 9.22 -24.36
CA GLY A 23 0.62 10.29 -24.97
C GLY A 23 1.09 11.38 -24.01
N HIS A 24 1.00 11.15 -22.70
CA HIS A 24 1.49 12.10 -21.71
C HIS A 24 2.97 11.88 -21.40
N ILE A 25 3.64 12.96 -21.00
CA ILE A 25 5.00 12.91 -20.49
C ILE A 25 4.90 12.77 -18.97
N VAL A 26 5.57 11.77 -18.41
CA VAL A 26 5.53 11.49 -16.97
C VAL A 26 6.91 11.71 -16.37
N THR A 27 6.98 12.55 -15.34
CA THR A 27 8.16 12.72 -14.50
C THR A 27 7.90 12.08 -13.16
N TYR A 28 8.78 11.19 -12.73
CA TYR A 28 8.71 10.56 -11.42
C TYR A 28 9.57 11.31 -10.42
N LEU A 29 8.94 11.83 -9.36
CA LEU A 29 9.62 12.56 -8.28
C LEU A 29 9.50 11.75 -6.98
N PRO A 30 10.57 11.04 -6.55
CA PRO A 30 10.54 10.19 -5.37
C PRO A 30 10.62 11.01 -4.09
N VAL A 31 9.48 11.39 -3.55
CA VAL A 31 9.38 12.15 -2.29
C VAL A 31 9.04 11.26 -1.09
N ILE A 32 8.68 9.99 -1.34
CA ILE A 32 8.33 9.02 -0.30
C ILE A 32 9.08 7.72 -0.58
N LYS A 33 9.66 7.14 0.46
CA LYS A 33 10.24 5.81 0.44
C LYS A 33 9.52 4.93 1.46
N ILE A 34 9.04 3.77 1.00
CA ILE A 34 8.33 2.82 1.87
C ILE A 34 9.34 1.78 2.36
N GLU A 35 9.48 1.67 3.68
CA GLU A 35 10.36 0.70 4.31
C GLU A 35 9.64 -0.01 5.44
N LYS A 36 9.96 -1.28 5.62
CA LYS A 36 9.47 -2.05 6.77
C LYS A 36 10.17 -1.59 8.04
N LEU A 37 9.37 -1.20 9.03
CA LEU A 37 9.89 -0.94 10.37
C LEU A 37 10.03 -2.26 11.13
N LYS A 38 11.03 -2.35 12.00
CA LYS A 38 11.11 -3.46 12.93
C LYS A 38 10.05 -3.30 14.00
N THR A 39 9.09 -4.20 14.02
CA THR A 39 8.04 -4.21 15.02
C THR A 39 8.02 -5.57 15.71
N LYS A 40 7.49 -5.60 16.94
CA LYS A 40 7.17 -6.86 17.58
C LYS A 40 6.07 -7.56 16.80
N LYS A 41 6.03 -8.88 16.88
CA LYS A 41 4.90 -9.65 16.31
C LYS A 41 3.60 -9.17 16.94
N ILE A 42 2.60 -8.96 16.10
CA ILE A 42 1.32 -8.44 16.53
C ILE A 42 0.40 -9.60 16.85
N ASN A 43 -0.18 -9.59 18.06
CA ASN A 43 -1.20 -10.55 18.47
C ASN A 43 -2.58 -9.93 18.30
N LEU A 44 -3.35 -10.44 17.36
CA LEU A 44 -4.68 -9.94 17.03
C LEU A 44 -5.82 -10.77 17.61
N LEU A 45 -5.55 -11.67 18.58
CA LEU A 45 -6.59 -12.54 19.16
C LEU A 45 -7.73 -11.76 19.83
N ASN A 46 -7.42 -10.61 20.41
CA ASN A 46 -8.40 -9.80 21.14
C ASN A 46 -9.09 -8.74 20.26
N TYR A 47 -8.81 -8.72 18.96
CA TYR A 47 -9.39 -7.76 18.04
C TYR A 47 -10.46 -8.41 17.18
N GLN A 48 -11.56 -7.71 16.99
CA GLN A 48 -12.70 -8.18 16.18
C GLN A 48 -12.60 -7.70 14.73
N ALA A 49 -11.86 -6.63 14.48
CA ALA A 49 -11.72 -6.06 13.15
C ALA A 49 -10.36 -5.42 12.97
N ILE A 50 -9.91 -5.36 11.72
CA ILE A 50 -8.71 -4.64 11.31
C ILE A 50 -9.04 -3.81 10.07
N ILE A 51 -8.56 -2.58 10.04
CA ILE A 51 -8.75 -1.68 8.91
C ILE A 51 -7.39 -1.41 8.27
N PHE A 52 -7.27 -1.74 6.99
CA PHE A 52 -6.08 -1.44 6.21
C PHE A 52 -6.34 -0.21 5.34
N THR A 53 -5.54 0.82 5.49
CA THR A 53 -5.62 2.02 4.69
C THR A 53 -4.59 2.06 3.56
N SER A 54 -3.70 1.08 3.52
CA SER A 54 -2.65 0.97 2.51
C SER A 54 -2.27 -0.48 2.29
N SER A 55 -2.04 -0.87 1.04
CA SER A 55 -1.50 -2.19 0.69
C SER A 55 -0.11 -2.42 1.28
N ASN A 56 0.66 -1.35 1.51
CA ASN A 56 1.97 -1.44 2.14
C ASN A 56 1.87 -1.93 3.59
N ALA A 57 0.82 -1.57 4.31
CA ALA A 57 0.58 -2.06 5.65
C ALA A 57 0.39 -3.58 5.66
N ILE A 58 -0.35 -4.13 4.70
CA ILE A 58 -0.55 -5.57 4.55
C ILE A 58 0.77 -6.26 4.22
N LYS A 59 1.52 -5.70 3.27
CA LYS A 59 2.79 -6.26 2.80
C LYS A 59 3.82 -6.42 3.90
N PHE A 60 3.90 -5.44 4.81
CA PHE A 60 4.92 -5.40 5.85
C PHE A 60 4.43 -5.82 7.24
N MET A 61 3.19 -6.21 7.36
CA MET A 61 2.60 -6.60 8.64
C MET A 61 3.19 -7.91 9.16
N ASN A 62 3.55 -7.92 10.43
CA ASN A 62 4.07 -9.10 11.12
C ASN A 62 3.06 -9.56 12.16
N ILE A 63 2.22 -10.52 11.78
CA ILE A 63 1.15 -11.04 12.63
C ILE A 63 1.59 -12.36 13.24
N GLU A 64 1.53 -12.48 14.58
CA GLU A 64 1.80 -13.73 15.27
C GLU A 64 0.56 -14.62 15.37
N LYS A 65 -0.54 -14.05 15.83
CA LYS A 65 -1.81 -14.75 16.03
C LYS A 65 -2.97 -13.86 15.65
N PHE A 66 -4.04 -14.45 15.15
CA PHE A 66 -5.26 -13.73 14.83
C PHE A 66 -6.48 -14.59 15.09
N ASN A 67 -7.62 -13.96 15.36
CA ASN A 67 -8.89 -14.60 15.47
C ASN A 67 -9.38 -14.97 14.07
N SER A 68 -9.74 -16.24 13.83
CA SER A 68 -10.25 -16.70 12.53
C SER A 68 -11.52 -15.98 12.07
N LYS A 69 -12.22 -15.32 12.97
CA LYS A 69 -13.43 -14.55 12.69
C LYS A 69 -13.17 -13.04 12.55
N ILE A 70 -11.91 -12.62 12.56
CA ILE A 70 -11.59 -11.20 12.42
C ILE A 70 -12.06 -10.68 11.06
N LYS A 71 -12.68 -9.51 11.09
CA LYS A 71 -13.14 -8.83 9.86
C LYS A 71 -12.06 -7.90 9.36
N CYS A 72 -11.76 -7.97 8.07
CA CYS A 72 -10.78 -7.11 7.43
C CYS A 72 -11.50 -6.09 6.54
N PHE A 73 -11.24 -4.82 6.78
CA PHE A 73 -11.76 -3.74 5.96
C PHE A 73 -10.59 -3.08 5.23
N CYS A 74 -10.72 -2.94 3.92
CA CYS A 74 -9.67 -2.35 3.09
C CYS A 74 -10.18 -1.09 2.42
N VAL A 75 -9.34 -0.05 2.42
CA VAL A 75 -9.61 1.19 1.72
C VAL A 75 -8.96 1.13 0.35
N GLY A 76 -9.78 1.28 -0.70
CA GLY A 76 -9.33 1.24 -2.09
C GLY A 76 -9.20 -0.17 -2.63
N LYS A 77 -9.24 -0.30 -3.96
CA LYS A 77 -9.19 -1.59 -4.65
C LYS A 77 -7.82 -2.28 -4.53
N ALA A 78 -6.76 -1.50 -4.43
CA ALA A 78 -5.40 -2.02 -4.35
C ALA A 78 -5.03 -2.56 -2.96
N THR A 79 -5.83 -2.26 -1.97
CA THR A 79 -5.61 -2.70 -0.58
C THR A 79 -6.36 -4.03 -0.26
#